data_64b21879ce26d310b35c98e8313f2d25
#
_entry.id   64b21879ce26d310b35c98e8313f2d25
#
_cell.length_a   1.000
_cell.length_b   1.000
_cell.length_c   1.000
_cell.angle_alpha   90.00
_cell.angle_beta   90.00
_cell.angle_gamma   90.00
#
_symmetry.space_group_name_H-M   'P 1'
#
loop_
_entity.id
_entity.type
_entity.pdbx_description
1 polymer ?
#
loop_
_entity_poly.entity_id
_entity_poly.type
_entity_poly.pdbx_seq_one_letter_code
_entity_poly.pdbx_strand_id
1 'polypeptide(L)'
;MSGKAHKTTQNSALQGISEQENFMIRVLFICHGNICRSPMAEYVMKDLVKKSNLSDQFHISSAATSTEEIGNPVHRGTRAKLAQAGIACEGHHARQMTRADYDGYDYLIGMDEWNIRNIKRITGGDPEGKIFKMMSFAGSSRDVADPWYTGDFEATWKDVTEGCQGLLQYILEENGKASKK
;
A
#
# COMPACT_ATOMS: atom_id res chain seq x y z
N MET A 1 -27.83 58.92 -40.47
CA MET A 1 -26.41 58.62 -40.78
C MET A 1 -25.95 57.44 -39.95
N SER A 2 -25.53 56.42 -40.64
CA SER A 2 -25.30 55.07 -40.11
C SER A 2 -24.09 54.95 -39.19
N GLY A 3 -24.27 54.34 -38.05
CA GLY A 3 -23.19 53.84 -37.17
C GLY A 3 -23.27 52.33 -37.08
N LYS A 4 -22.40 51.64 -37.76
CA LYS A 4 -22.31 50.18 -37.73
C LYS A 4 -21.67 49.73 -36.40
N ALA A 5 -22.39 48.93 -35.61
CA ALA A 5 -21.88 48.22 -34.48
C ALA A 5 -21.06 47.00 -34.93
N HIS A 6 -19.79 46.93 -34.57
CA HIS A 6 -18.94 45.77 -34.73
C HIS A 6 -19.24 44.78 -33.61
N LYS A 7 -19.78 43.62 -33.96
CA LYS A 7 -19.88 42.47 -33.04
C LYS A 7 -18.52 41.80 -32.95
N THR A 8 -17.91 41.91 -31.80
CA THR A 8 -16.72 41.13 -31.41
C THR A 8 -17.19 39.76 -30.97
N THR A 9 -16.89 38.77 -31.76
CA THR A 9 -17.09 37.36 -31.44
C THR A 9 -16.01 36.95 -30.47
N GLN A 10 -16.36 36.78 -29.20
CA GLN A 10 -15.45 36.18 -28.23
C GLN A 10 -15.51 34.66 -28.44
N ASN A 11 -14.38 34.12 -28.83
CA ASN A 11 -14.13 32.72 -29.04
C ASN A 11 -13.97 32.06 -27.66
N SER A 12 -15.00 31.32 -27.21
CA SER A 12 -14.94 30.48 -26.02
C SER A 12 -14.28 29.16 -26.35
N ALA A 13 -12.95 29.14 -26.33
CA ALA A 13 -12.14 27.94 -26.40
C ALA A 13 -11.50 27.64 -25.06
N LEU A 14 -12.33 27.32 -24.06
CA LEU A 14 -11.87 26.78 -22.78
C LEU A 14 -12.81 25.65 -22.39
N GLN A 15 -12.66 24.50 -23.01
CA GLN A 15 -13.18 23.25 -22.48
C GLN A 15 -12.27 22.13 -22.91
N GLY A 16 -11.58 21.56 -21.97
CA GLY A 16 -10.75 20.39 -22.19
C GLY A 16 -9.77 20.16 -21.07
N ILE A 17 -10.11 20.58 -19.84
CA ILE A 17 -9.48 19.99 -18.68
C ILE A 17 -10.24 18.70 -18.44
N SER A 18 -9.73 17.59 -18.98
CA SER A 18 -10.15 16.29 -18.55
C SER A 18 -9.86 16.20 -17.06
N GLU A 19 -10.89 16.18 -16.24
CA GLU A 19 -10.80 15.69 -14.87
C GLU A 19 -10.34 14.24 -14.97
N GLN A 20 -9.03 14.02 -14.95
CA GLN A 20 -8.49 12.73 -14.57
C GLN A 20 -8.93 12.58 -13.12
N GLU A 21 -9.96 11.78 -12.89
CA GLU A 21 -10.26 11.28 -11.56
C GLU A 21 -8.96 10.70 -11.02
N ASN A 22 -8.39 11.37 -10.04
CA ASN A 22 -7.14 10.99 -9.41
C ASN A 22 -7.45 9.76 -8.54
N PHE A 23 -7.44 8.57 -9.17
CA PHE A 23 -7.78 7.32 -8.52
C PHE A 23 -6.67 6.97 -7.52
N MET A 24 -6.98 7.13 -6.23
CA MET A 24 -6.06 6.81 -5.13
C MET A 24 -6.09 5.31 -4.85
N ILE A 25 -4.99 4.64 -5.11
CA ILE A 25 -4.79 3.22 -4.79
C ILE A 25 -4.44 3.07 -3.32
N ARG A 26 -5.21 2.28 -2.58
CA ARG A 26 -5.09 2.14 -1.13
C ARG A 26 -4.58 0.75 -0.77
N VAL A 27 -3.40 0.68 -0.16
CA VAL A 27 -2.73 -0.58 0.24
C VAL A 27 -2.54 -0.64 1.75
N LEU A 28 -2.98 -1.73 2.37
CA LEU A 28 -2.79 -2.00 3.79
C LEU A 28 -1.96 -3.26 3.97
N PHE A 29 -0.78 -3.12 4.56
CA PHE A 29 0.06 -4.25 4.97
C PHE A 29 -0.28 -4.69 6.39
N ILE A 30 -0.39 -6.00 6.61
CA ILE A 30 -0.90 -6.54 7.87
C ILE A 30 -0.01 -7.68 8.35
N CYS A 31 0.40 -7.63 9.61
CA CYS A 31 1.05 -8.73 10.31
C CYS A 31 0.44 -8.91 11.70
N HIS A 32 1.04 -9.75 12.55
CA HIS A 32 0.49 -9.99 13.88
C HIS A 32 0.51 -8.74 14.77
N GLY A 33 1.68 -8.11 14.94
CA GLY A 33 1.89 -7.01 15.90
C GLY A 33 1.99 -5.61 15.31
N ASN A 34 2.17 -5.46 14.01
CA ASN A 34 2.40 -4.17 13.35
C ASN A 34 3.65 -3.41 13.82
N ILE A 35 4.69 -4.12 14.20
CA ILE A 35 5.99 -3.52 14.61
C ILE A 35 7.18 -4.00 13.79
N CYS A 36 7.09 -5.16 13.14
CA CYS A 36 8.20 -5.73 12.35
C CYS A 36 7.90 -5.78 10.84
N ARG A 37 7.16 -6.80 10.39
CA ARG A 37 6.95 -7.10 8.96
C ARG A 37 6.08 -6.08 8.24
N SER A 38 4.91 -5.77 8.75
CA SER A 38 3.99 -4.85 8.09
C SER A 38 4.50 -3.42 8.02
N PRO A 39 5.12 -2.83 9.06
CA PRO A 39 5.72 -1.51 8.88
C PRO A 39 6.94 -1.54 7.96
N MET A 40 7.74 -2.62 7.94
CA MET A 40 8.81 -2.74 6.94
C MET A 40 8.26 -2.66 5.52
N ALA A 41 7.18 -3.41 5.22
CA ALA A 41 6.52 -3.38 3.92
C ALA A 41 5.92 -2.01 3.59
N GLU A 42 5.28 -1.35 4.55
CA GLU A 42 4.72 -0.01 4.38
C GLU A 42 5.78 0.98 3.91
N TYR A 43 6.90 1.06 4.63
CA TYR A 43 7.95 2.05 4.32
C TYR A 43 8.74 1.69 3.08
N VAL A 44 8.99 0.41 2.80
CA VAL A 44 9.60 -0.04 1.53
C VAL A 44 8.69 0.32 0.34
N MET A 45 7.39 0.07 0.44
CA MET A 45 6.46 0.40 -0.63
C MET A 45 6.34 1.90 -0.86
N LYS A 46 6.31 2.70 0.21
CA LYS A 46 6.34 4.18 0.12
C LYS A 46 7.59 4.67 -0.60
N ASP A 47 8.75 4.09 -0.32
CA ASP A 47 10.00 4.43 -1.00
C ASP A 47 9.97 4.05 -2.49
N LEU A 48 9.44 2.88 -2.83
CA LEU A 48 9.30 2.42 -4.21
C LEU A 48 8.39 3.33 -5.03
N VAL A 49 7.21 3.69 -4.53
CA VAL A 49 6.28 4.57 -5.25
C VAL A 49 6.84 5.98 -5.38
N LYS A 50 7.59 6.45 -4.38
CA LYS A 50 8.28 7.75 -4.44
C LYS A 50 9.35 7.76 -5.54
N LYS A 51 10.20 6.73 -5.62
CA LYS A 51 11.23 6.59 -6.64
C LYS A 51 10.64 6.44 -8.05
N SER A 52 9.40 5.96 -8.15
CA SER A 52 8.66 5.83 -9.41
C SER A 52 7.82 7.06 -9.77
N ASN A 53 7.88 8.14 -8.97
CA ASN A 53 7.04 9.35 -9.11
C ASN A 53 5.53 9.06 -9.07
N LEU A 54 5.11 8.13 -8.22
CA LEU A 54 3.72 7.68 -8.08
C LEU A 54 3.12 8.01 -6.70
N SER A 55 3.81 8.78 -5.86
CA SER A 55 3.38 9.05 -4.47
C SER A 55 1.96 9.59 -4.38
N ASP A 56 1.55 10.44 -5.32
CA ASP A 56 0.22 11.08 -5.34
C ASP A 56 -0.90 10.10 -5.73
N GLN A 57 -0.55 8.92 -6.20
CA GLN A 57 -1.51 7.89 -6.62
C GLN A 57 -1.71 6.79 -5.58
N PHE A 58 -0.91 6.79 -4.51
CA PHE A 58 -0.92 5.73 -3.51
C PHE A 58 -1.15 6.24 -2.09
N HIS A 59 -2.04 5.57 -1.38
CA HIS A 59 -2.16 5.64 0.07
C HIS A 59 -1.73 4.30 0.67
N ILE A 60 -0.63 4.30 1.42
CA ILE A 60 -0.01 3.09 1.94
C ILE A 60 0.04 3.18 3.46
N SER A 61 -0.44 2.15 4.14
CA SER A 61 -0.47 2.06 5.59
C SER A 61 -0.22 0.63 6.06
N SER A 62 -0.15 0.43 7.36
CA SER A 62 -0.02 -0.89 7.97
C SER A 62 -0.84 -1.04 9.25
N ALA A 63 -1.16 -2.28 9.62
CA ALA A 63 -1.93 -2.60 10.80
C ALA A 63 -1.57 -3.98 11.35
N ALA A 64 -2.05 -4.30 12.55
CA ALA A 64 -1.93 -5.59 13.20
C ALA A 64 -3.24 -6.36 13.14
N THR A 65 -3.16 -7.69 13.20
CA THR A 65 -4.33 -8.52 13.53
C THR A 65 -4.57 -8.60 15.02
N SER A 66 -3.55 -8.42 15.87
CA SER A 66 -3.64 -8.48 17.32
C SER A 66 -3.63 -7.10 17.99
N THR A 67 -3.88 -7.09 19.28
CA THR A 67 -3.82 -5.88 20.13
C THR A 67 -2.55 -5.78 20.97
N GLU A 68 -1.62 -6.74 20.85
CA GLU A 68 -0.49 -6.90 21.77
C GLU A 68 0.48 -5.73 21.75
N GLU A 69 0.66 -5.10 20.60
CA GLU A 69 1.67 -4.05 20.38
C GLU A 69 1.06 -2.67 20.10
N ILE A 70 -0.23 -2.47 20.32
CA ILE A 70 -0.90 -1.18 20.02
C ILE A 70 -0.15 -0.02 20.66
N GLY A 71 0.14 1.00 19.85
CA GLY A 71 0.85 2.22 20.24
C GLY A 71 2.36 2.12 20.18
N ASN A 72 2.93 0.93 20.05
CA ASN A 72 4.39 0.75 19.99
C ASN A 72 4.97 1.23 18.64
N PRO A 73 6.22 1.76 18.68
CA PRO A 73 6.93 2.17 17.45
C PRO A 73 7.42 0.96 16.65
N VAL A 74 7.98 1.22 15.49
CA VAL A 74 8.68 0.20 14.69
C VAL A 74 9.78 -0.48 15.51
N HIS A 75 9.82 -1.81 15.49
CA HIS A 75 10.83 -2.61 16.18
C HIS A 75 12.25 -2.20 15.74
N ARG A 76 13.18 -2.19 16.70
CA ARG A 76 14.58 -1.77 16.47
C ARG A 76 15.24 -2.45 15.26
N GLY A 77 15.02 -3.75 15.07
CA GLY A 77 15.60 -4.52 13.96
C GLY A 77 15.06 -4.07 12.60
N THR A 78 13.76 -3.84 12.49
CA THR A 78 13.13 -3.28 11.29
C THR A 78 13.63 -1.86 11.02
N ARG A 79 13.71 -1.02 12.06
CA ARG A 79 14.22 0.35 11.95
C ARG A 79 15.66 0.37 11.44
N ALA A 80 16.51 -0.53 11.95
CA ALA A 80 17.89 -0.65 11.50
C ALA A 80 17.99 -1.03 10.00
N LYS A 81 17.16 -1.96 9.53
CA LYS A 81 17.13 -2.34 8.10
C LYS A 81 16.65 -1.20 7.22
N LEU A 82 15.60 -0.50 7.60
CA LEU A 82 15.11 0.67 6.88
C LEU A 82 16.18 1.77 6.82
N ALA A 83 16.84 2.05 7.94
CA ALA A 83 17.91 3.06 8.02
C ALA A 83 19.11 2.72 7.10
N GLN A 84 19.49 1.45 7.00
CA GLN A 84 20.54 0.99 6.08
C GLN A 84 20.20 1.30 4.61
N ALA A 85 18.90 1.29 4.28
CA ALA A 85 18.39 1.66 2.94
C ALA A 85 18.08 3.16 2.79
N GLY A 86 18.36 3.98 3.79
CA GLY A 86 18.05 5.41 3.78
C GLY A 86 16.57 5.74 3.91
N ILE A 87 15.77 4.83 4.48
CA ILE A 87 14.33 4.97 4.64
C ILE A 87 14.01 5.33 6.09
N ALA A 88 13.42 6.51 6.29
CA ALA A 88 12.93 6.96 7.59
C ALA A 88 11.58 6.32 7.94
N CYS A 89 11.34 6.05 9.21
CA CYS A 89 10.10 5.45 9.72
C CYS A 89 9.59 6.09 11.01
N GLU A 90 9.91 7.35 11.23
CA GLU A 90 9.45 8.10 12.40
C GLU A 90 7.92 8.29 12.37
N GLY A 91 7.33 8.34 13.58
CA GLY A 91 5.91 8.60 13.73
C GLY A 91 4.99 7.38 13.53
N HIS A 92 5.55 6.21 13.28
CA HIS A 92 4.76 4.98 13.25
C HIS A 92 4.34 4.56 14.67
N HIS A 93 3.06 4.25 14.81
CA HIS A 93 2.48 3.62 16.01
C HIS A 93 1.62 2.44 15.58
N ALA A 94 1.88 1.27 16.17
CA ALA A 94 1.12 0.07 15.85
C ALA A 94 -0.37 0.26 16.15
N ARG A 95 -1.23 -0.14 15.23
CA ARG A 95 -2.68 -0.15 15.39
C ARG A 95 -3.26 -1.50 15.01
N GLN A 96 -4.37 -1.87 15.60
CA GLN A 96 -5.12 -3.03 15.15
C GLN A 96 -5.98 -2.66 13.94
N MET A 97 -6.06 -3.57 12.96
CA MET A 97 -7.02 -3.45 11.88
C MET A 97 -8.46 -3.63 12.38
N THR A 98 -9.40 -3.07 11.68
CA THR A 98 -10.83 -3.20 11.93
C THR A 98 -11.55 -3.74 10.68
N ARG A 99 -12.81 -4.13 10.84
CA ARG A 99 -13.65 -4.53 9.68
C ARG A 99 -13.78 -3.41 8.64
N ALA A 100 -13.81 -2.15 9.07
CA ALA A 100 -13.90 -1.00 8.18
C ALA A 100 -12.68 -0.84 7.26
N ASP A 101 -11.52 -1.40 7.63
CA ASP A 101 -10.35 -1.40 6.76
C ASP A 101 -10.59 -2.19 5.46
N TYR A 102 -11.48 -3.19 5.48
CA TYR A 102 -11.82 -3.92 4.27
C TYR A 102 -12.44 -3.01 3.19
N ASP A 103 -13.35 -2.15 3.59
CA ASP A 103 -14.00 -1.20 2.67
C ASP A 103 -13.08 -0.02 2.31
N GLY A 104 -12.15 0.33 3.20
CA GLY A 104 -11.26 1.48 3.06
C GLY A 104 -10.02 1.26 2.20
N TYR A 105 -9.68 0.01 1.86
CA TYR A 105 -8.48 -0.34 1.11
C TYR A 105 -8.81 -1.23 -0.10
N ASP A 106 -7.99 -1.10 -1.16
CA ASP A 106 -8.10 -1.90 -2.38
C ASP A 106 -7.33 -3.21 -2.27
N TYR A 107 -6.24 -3.20 -1.50
CA TYR A 107 -5.34 -4.34 -1.28
C TYR A 107 -5.05 -4.51 0.20
N LEU A 108 -5.36 -5.68 0.76
CA LEU A 108 -5.02 -6.08 2.12
C LEU A 108 -4.00 -7.21 2.05
N ILE A 109 -2.77 -6.93 2.48
CA ILE A 109 -1.63 -7.81 2.27
C ILE A 109 -1.15 -8.40 3.59
N GLY A 110 -1.40 -9.69 3.80
CA GLY A 110 -0.89 -10.45 4.96
C GLY A 110 0.49 -11.04 4.69
N MET A 111 1.30 -11.21 5.72
CA MET A 111 2.67 -11.69 5.64
C MET A 111 2.77 -13.22 5.62
N ASP A 112 1.86 -13.90 6.26
CA ASP A 112 1.81 -15.34 6.39
C ASP A 112 0.38 -15.87 6.37
N GLU A 113 0.24 -17.19 6.31
CA GLU A 113 -1.08 -17.85 6.27
C GLU A 113 -1.90 -17.57 7.53
N TRP A 114 -1.25 -17.41 8.67
CA TRP A 114 -1.92 -17.08 9.93
C TRP A 114 -2.50 -15.66 9.90
N ASN A 115 -1.77 -14.71 9.32
CA ASN A 115 -2.30 -13.37 9.07
C ASN A 115 -3.53 -13.42 8.16
N ILE A 116 -3.49 -14.16 7.06
CA ILE A 116 -4.62 -14.29 6.13
C ILE A 116 -5.88 -14.80 6.82
N ARG A 117 -5.76 -15.85 7.65
CA ARG A 117 -6.88 -16.37 8.43
C ARG A 117 -7.47 -15.34 9.38
N ASN A 118 -6.61 -14.63 10.11
CA ASN A 118 -7.04 -13.61 11.06
C ASN A 118 -7.65 -12.39 10.37
N ILE A 119 -7.10 -11.96 9.25
CA ILE A 119 -7.69 -10.89 8.42
C ILE A 119 -9.11 -11.28 8.02
N LYS A 120 -9.31 -12.45 7.42
CA LYS A 120 -10.63 -12.94 7.00
C LYS A 120 -11.62 -13.06 8.16
N ARG A 121 -11.14 -13.44 9.35
CA ARG A 121 -11.98 -13.49 10.55
C ARG A 121 -12.44 -12.07 10.96
N ILE A 122 -11.56 -11.08 10.93
CA ILE A 122 -11.89 -9.71 11.31
C ILE A 122 -12.81 -9.04 10.28
N THR A 123 -12.57 -9.27 9.00
CA THR A 123 -13.35 -8.68 7.90
C THR A 123 -14.66 -9.40 7.62
N GLY A 124 -14.82 -10.63 8.13
CA GLY A 124 -15.98 -11.48 7.85
C GLY A 124 -15.90 -12.21 6.50
N GLY A 125 -14.71 -12.35 5.93
CA GLY A 125 -14.45 -13.00 4.64
C GLY A 125 -13.74 -12.10 3.65
N ASP A 126 -13.75 -12.49 2.38
CA ASP A 126 -13.13 -11.74 1.28
C ASP A 126 -14.02 -11.76 0.01
N PRO A 127 -15.22 -11.16 0.07
CA PRO A 127 -16.17 -11.22 -1.05
C PRO A 127 -15.67 -10.50 -2.31
N GLU A 128 -14.77 -9.53 -2.18
CA GLU A 128 -14.23 -8.75 -3.31
C GLU A 128 -12.84 -9.24 -3.78
N GLY A 129 -12.28 -10.27 -3.14
CA GLY A 129 -10.96 -10.78 -3.52
C GLY A 129 -9.80 -9.81 -3.30
N LYS A 130 -9.83 -9.05 -2.20
CA LYS A 130 -8.83 -8.01 -1.87
C LYS A 130 -7.69 -8.48 -0.96
N ILE A 131 -7.81 -9.69 -0.39
CA ILE A 131 -6.88 -10.20 0.62
C ILE A 131 -5.85 -11.11 -0.06
N PHE A 132 -4.59 -10.73 0.03
CA PHE A 132 -3.47 -11.42 -0.61
C PHE A 132 -2.37 -11.74 0.39
N LYS A 133 -1.63 -12.80 0.12
CA LYS A 133 -0.39 -13.10 0.83
C LYS A 133 0.80 -12.42 0.13
N MET A 134 1.67 -11.78 0.90
CA MET A 134 2.80 -10.97 0.40
C MET A 134 3.60 -11.67 -0.68
N MET A 135 4.05 -12.90 -0.42
CA MET A 135 4.94 -13.63 -1.32
C MET A 135 4.26 -14.14 -2.60
N SER A 136 2.93 -14.08 -2.71
CA SER A 136 2.24 -14.39 -3.96
C SER A 136 2.64 -13.43 -5.10
N PHE A 137 2.99 -12.20 -4.76
CA PHE A 137 3.49 -11.21 -5.73
C PHE A 137 4.94 -11.46 -6.17
N ALA A 138 5.67 -12.28 -5.43
CA ALA A 138 7.00 -12.78 -5.82
C ALA A 138 6.94 -14.18 -6.46
N GLY A 139 5.75 -14.64 -6.86
CA GLY A 139 5.56 -15.95 -7.47
C GLY A 139 5.75 -17.14 -6.53
N SER A 140 5.59 -16.93 -5.23
CA SER A 140 5.80 -17.95 -4.19
C SER A 140 4.59 -18.10 -3.28
N SER A 141 4.34 -19.32 -2.80
CA SER A 141 3.32 -19.61 -1.78
C SER A 141 3.87 -19.56 -0.35
N ARG A 142 5.16 -19.32 -0.16
CA ARG A 142 5.78 -19.29 1.17
C ARG A 142 5.35 -18.06 1.97
N ASP A 143 5.55 -18.14 3.28
CA ASP A 143 5.33 -17.03 4.19
C ASP A 143 6.56 -16.11 4.27
N VAL A 144 6.34 -14.85 4.62
CA VAL A 144 7.41 -13.98 5.11
C VAL A 144 7.75 -14.41 6.53
N ALA A 145 8.99 -14.85 6.76
CA ALA A 145 9.44 -15.27 8.08
C ALA A 145 9.27 -14.14 9.10
N ASP A 146 8.79 -14.51 10.30
CA ASP A 146 8.62 -13.55 11.37
C ASP A 146 9.95 -13.35 12.13
N PRO A 147 10.57 -12.16 12.01
CA PRO A 147 11.86 -11.88 12.64
C PRO A 147 11.78 -11.80 14.17
N TRP A 148 10.58 -11.67 14.73
CA TRP A 148 10.35 -11.79 16.16
C TRP A 148 10.80 -13.14 16.70
N TYR A 149 10.55 -14.22 15.93
CA TYR A 149 10.95 -15.58 16.31
C TYR A 149 12.34 -15.99 15.78
N THR A 150 12.67 -15.59 14.57
CA THR A 150 13.92 -16.00 13.92
C THR A 150 15.11 -15.12 14.29
N GLY A 151 14.86 -13.84 14.62
CA GLY A 151 15.89 -12.81 14.75
C GLY A 151 16.54 -12.40 13.43
N ASP A 152 16.11 -12.98 12.30
CA ASP A 152 16.69 -12.76 10.97
C ASP A 152 15.93 -11.65 10.21
N PHE A 153 16.28 -10.41 10.48
CA PHE A 153 15.72 -9.25 9.80
C PHE A 153 16.21 -9.13 8.33
N GLU A 154 17.33 -9.76 7.99
CA GLU A 154 17.82 -9.79 6.60
C GLU A 154 16.90 -10.62 5.71
N ALA A 155 16.52 -11.83 6.15
CA ALA A 155 15.57 -12.67 5.43
C ALA A 155 14.23 -11.97 5.24
N THR A 156 13.70 -11.32 6.29
CA THR A 156 12.48 -10.53 6.21
C THR A 156 12.60 -9.36 5.23
N TRP A 157 13.71 -8.65 5.26
CA TRP A 157 14.00 -7.54 4.34
C TRP A 157 13.99 -7.99 2.88
N LYS A 158 14.65 -9.09 2.58
CA LYS A 158 14.68 -9.66 1.23
C LYS A 158 13.28 -10.01 0.75
N ASP A 159 12.49 -10.71 1.56
CA ASP A 159 11.14 -11.12 1.23
C ASP A 159 10.21 -9.93 1.01
N VAL A 160 10.24 -8.97 1.93
CA VAL A 160 9.43 -7.75 1.85
C VAL A 160 9.78 -6.92 0.63
N THR A 161 11.07 -6.78 0.32
CA THR A 161 11.52 -6.03 -0.87
C THR A 161 11.05 -6.70 -2.15
N GLU A 162 11.24 -8.00 -2.27
CA GLU A 162 10.75 -8.78 -3.43
C GLU A 162 9.23 -8.70 -3.58
N GLY A 163 8.50 -8.88 -2.48
CA GLY A 163 7.05 -8.82 -2.48
C GLY A 163 6.51 -7.44 -2.83
N CYS A 164 7.10 -6.37 -2.31
CA CYS A 164 6.70 -4.98 -2.64
C CYS A 164 6.95 -4.65 -4.11
N GLN A 165 8.08 -5.08 -4.68
CA GLN A 165 8.37 -4.88 -6.11
C GLN A 165 7.34 -5.61 -6.98
N GLY A 166 7.04 -6.86 -6.68
CA GLY A 166 6.03 -7.64 -7.39
C GLY A 166 4.61 -7.05 -7.24
N LEU A 167 4.26 -6.58 -6.04
CA LEU A 167 2.97 -5.93 -5.78
C LEU A 167 2.82 -4.64 -6.59
N LEU A 168 3.83 -3.79 -6.61
CA LEU A 168 3.79 -2.56 -7.42
C LEU A 168 3.59 -2.87 -8.89
N GLN A 169 4.35 -3.82 -9.44
CA GLN A 169 4.19 -4.24 -10.83
C GLN A 169 2.78 -4.77 -11.09
N TYR A 170 2.26 -5.63 -10.25
CA TYR A 170 0.91 -6.18 -10.35
C TYR A 170 -0.15 -5.08 -10.39
N ILE A 171 -0.08 -4.11 -9.47
CA ILE A 171 -1.03 -2.99 -9.39
C ILE A 171 -0.98 -2.14 -10.67
N LEU A 172 0.21 -1.84 -11.18
CA LEU A 172 0.36 -1.02 -12.39
C LEU A 172 -0.17 -1.75 -13.64
N GLU A 173 0.02 -3.06 -13.73
CA GLU A 173 -0.52 -3.88 -14.83
C GLU A 173 -2.06 -3.93 -14.80
N GLU A 174 -2.66 -4.13 -13.62
CA GLU A 174 -4.13 -4.15 -13.47
C GLU A 174 -4.76 -2.80 -13.82
N ASN A 175 -4.17 -1.70 -13.36
CA ASN A 175 -4.66 -0.36 -13.70
C ASN A 175 -4.46 -0.02 -15.18
N GLY A 176 -3.37 -0.46 -15.80
CA GLY A 176 -3.13 -0.31 -17.22
C GLY A 176 -4.15 -1.05 -18.10
N LYS A 177 -4.68 -2.18 -17.62
CA LYS A 177 -5.76 -2.92 -18.30
C LYS A 177 -7.11 -2.21 -18.16
N ALA A 178 -7.40 -1.60 -17.01
CA ALA A 178 -8.64 -0.88 -16.76
C ALA A 178 -8.75 0.39 -17.65
N SER A 179 -7.64 1.06 -17.92
CA SER A 179 -7.58 2.29 -18.73
C SER A 179 -7.74 2.05 -20.24
N LYS A 180 -7.72 0.79 -20.70
CA LYS A 180 -7.83 0.40 -22.12
C LYS A 180 -9.22 -0.12 -22.53
N LYS A 181 -10.17 -0.15 -21.59
CA LYS A 181 -11.58 -0.54 -21.83
C LYS A 181 -12.47 0.69 -21.84
#